data_92730fb0229496a9d7ccb564b9315c1a
#
_entry.id   92730fb0229496a9d7ccb564b9315c1a
#
_cell.length_a   1.000
_cell.length_b   1.000
_cell.length_c   1.000
_cell.angle_alpha   90.00
_cell.angle_beta   90.00
_cell.angle_gamma   90.00
#
_symmetry.space_group_name_H-M   'P 1'
#
loop_
_entity.id
_entity.type
_entity.pdbx_description
1 polymer ?
#
loop_
_entity_poly.entity_id
_entity_poly.type
_entity_poly.pdbx_seq_one_letter_code
_entity_poly.pdbx_strand_id
1 'polypeptide(L)'
;MIGLFQVDITTPRRTLADTDPPLSLTAYVVASVGRAAAIHPQVHAYRDWRGRLVEHNHVDIQVLIEVPAAQGPFGLVHVIRDADIRSVAEISSEIRGVKTHPTTTRSGRLLDTLAPALGRVPGLYRAMYAVMSRSHRVHDAIGTVQVTALGMFAGGGGFAIAPPTLASLAVVVGGISSSPVQVDGHIETLDLLDLTVTIDHNVVDGAPAARFAADLRQIMQRAVALM
;
A
#
# COMPACT_ATOMS: atom_id res chain seq x y z
N MET A 1 7.81 12.16 -5.87
CA MET A 1 9.09 11.68 -5.30
C MET A 1 9.01 10.19 -5.09
N ILE A 2 10.16 9.49 -5.23
CA ILE A 2 10.24 8.05 -5.00
C ILE A 2 11.37 7.79 -4.01
N GLY A 3 11.08 7.12 -2.91
CA GLY A 3 12.04 6.69 -1.90
C GLY A 3 12.15 5.16 -1.89
N LEU A 4 13.35 4.64 -1.91
CA LEU A 4 13.68 3.22 -1.87
C LEU A 4 14.46 2.95 -0.59
N PHE A 5 14.01 2.00 0.22
CA PHE A 5 14.71 1.63 1.45
C PHE A 5 14.38 0.21 1.88
N GLN A 6 15.27 -0.36 2.67
CA GLN A 6 15.12 -1.69 3.25
C GLN A 6 14.65 -1.59 4.69
N VAL A 7 13.84 -2.54 5.10
CA VAL A 7 13.35 -2.68 6.47
C VAL A 7 13.67 -4.08 6.98
N ASP A 8 14.31 -4.16 8.12
CA ASP A 8 14.47 -5.43 8.82
C ASP A 8 13.11 -5.91 9.34
N ILE A 9 12.71 -7.07 8.86
CA ILE A 9 11.45 -7.75 9.23
C ILE A 9 11.71 -9.11 9.88
N THR A 10 12.93 -9.38 10.32
CA THR A 10 13.32 -10.69 10.88
C THR A 10 12.41 -11.10 12.03
N THR A 11 12.24 -10.24 13.03
CA THR A 11 11.33 -10.49 14.16
C THR A 11 9.86 -10.47 13.76
N PRO A 12 9.34 -9.43 13.05
CA PRO A 12 7.95 -9.43 12.61
C PRO A 12 7.57 -10.67 11.81
N ARG A 13 8.42 -11.11 10.88
CA ARG A 13 8.16 -12.26 10.04
C ARG A 13 8.00 -13.56 10.83
N ARG A 14 8.84 -13.78 11.84
CA ARG A 14 8.72 -14.92 12.77
C ARG A 14 7.42 -14.86 13.55
N THR A 15 7.14 -13.70 14.17
CA THR A 15 5.90 -13.50 14.94
C THR A 15 4.65 -13.76 14.09
N LEU A 16 4.63 -13.31 12.82
CA LEU A 16 3.52 -13.55 11.90
C LEU A 16 3.35 -15.05 11.57
N ALA A 17 4.46 -15.79 11.44
CA ALA A 17 4.45 -17.20 11.12
C ALA A 17 4.02 -18.07 12.33
N ASP A 18 4.35 -17.65 13.56
CA ASP A 18 4.08 -18.37 14.80
C ASP A 18 2.62 -18.22 15.29
N THR A 19 1.80 -17.37 14.66
CA THR A 19 0.36 -17.27 14.96
C THR A 19 -0.44 -18.40 14.33
N ASP A 20 -1.54 -18.78 14.97
CA ASP A 20 -2.49 -19.76 14.43
C ASP A 20 -3.88 -19.12 14.20
N PRO A 21 -4.32 -19.01 12.94
CA PRO A 21 -3.59 -19.25 11.69
C PRO A 21 -2.52 -18.19 11.42
N PRO A 22 -1.46 -18.50 10.64
CA PRO A 22 -0.39 -17.57 10.31
C PRO A 22 -0.92 -16.27 9.69
N LEU A 23 -0.38 -15.12 10.12
CA LEU A 23 -0.80 -13.81 9.64
C LEU A 23 -0.08 -13.41 8.34
N SER A 24 -0.77 -12.62 7.53
CA SER A 24 -0.25 -12.16 6.24
C SER A 24 0.79 -11.04 6.40
N LEU A 25 1.96 -11.17 5.77
CA LEU A 25 2.93 -10.08 5.67
C LEU A 25 2.33 -8.83 4.99
N THR A 26 1.47 -9.02 3.96
CA THR A 26 0.77 -7.91 3.33
C THR A 26 -0.14 -7.18 4.33
N ALA A 27 -0.86 -7.91 5.18
CA ALA A 27 -1.69 -7.31 6.23
C ALA A 27 -0.85 -6.51 7.23
N TYR A 28 0.31 -7.03 7.60
CA TYR A 28 1.26 -6.34 8.48
C TYR A 28 1.76 -5.02 7.86
N VAL A 29 2.16 -5.05 6.59
CA VAL A 29 2.57 -3.82 5.88
C VAL A 29 1.42 -2.83 5.79
N VAL A 30 0.21 -3.28 5.45
CA VAL A 30 -0.99 -2.43 5.39
C VAL A 30 -1.26 -1.74 6.73
N ALA A 31 -1.27 -2.49 7.83
CA ALA A 31 -1.45 -1.94 9.17
C ALA A 31 -0.34 -0.95 9.55
N SER A 32 0.92 -1.25 9.20
CA SER A 32 2.07 -0.38 9.47
C SER A 32 1.99 0.92 8.69
N VAL A 33 1.64 0.85 7.39
CA VAL A 33 1.42 2.02 6.54
C VAL A 33 0.25 2.85 7.04
N GLY A 34 -0.85 2.22 7.47
CA GLY A 34 -2.01 2.89 8.06
C GLY A 34 -1.61 3.72 9.27
N ARG A 35 -0.90 3.13 10.23
CA ARG A 35 -0.42 3.82 11.43
C ARG A 35 0.54 4.97 11.11
N ALA A 36 1.48 4.75 10.18
CA ALA A 36 2.41 5.80 9.76
C ALA A 36 1.69 6.96 9.06
N ALA A 37 0.69 6.66 8.20
CA ALA A 37 -0.09 7.66 7.50
C ALA A 37 -0.98 8.48 8.45
N ALA A 38 -1.53 7.86 9.50
CA ALA A 38 -2.30 8.56 10.53
C ALA A 38 -1.46 9.59 11.31
N ILE A 39 -0.17 9.31 11.53
CA ILE A 39 0.78 10.28 12.14
C ILE A 39 1.09 11.44 11.18
N HIS A 40 1.01 11.19 9.88
CA HIS A 40 1.39 12.13 8.83
C HIS A 40 0.22 12.36 7.83
N PRO A 41 -0.93 12.96 8.23
CA PRO A 41 -2.12 13.06 7.38
C PRO A 41 -1.86 13.77 6.05
N GLN A 42 -0.89 14.67 6.00
CA GLN A 42 -0.51 15.37 4.76
C GLN A 42 0.03 14.43 3.66
N VAL A 43 0.57 13.25 3.98
CA VAL A 43 1.15 12.36 2.95
C VAL A 43 0.08 11.67 2.09
N HIS A 44 -1.15 11.59 2.56
CA HIS A 44 -2.28 11.04 1.83
C HIS A 44 -3.40 12.06 1.57
N ALA A 45 -3.10 13.35 1.71
CA ALA A 45 -3.97 14.45 1.33
C ALA A 45 -4.11 14.55 -0.20
N TYR A 46 -5.09 15.29 -0.68
CA TYR A 46 -5.26 15.60 -2.10
C TYR A 46 -5.57 17.09 -2.31
N ARG A 47 -5.49 17.57 -3.56
CA ARG A 47 -5.89 18.92 -3.91
C ARG A 47 -7.31 18.95 -4.49
N ASP A 48 -8.18 19.75 -3.88
CA ASP A 48 -9.55 19.98 -4.38
C ASP A 48 -9.57 20.83 -5.66
N TRP A 49 -10.78 21.08 -6.19
CA TRP A 49 -11.02 21.92 -7.36
C TRP A 49 -10.56 23.38 -7.22
N ARG A 50 -10.41 23.84 -5.98
CA ARG A 50 -9.93 25.19 -5.64
C ARG A 50 -8.43 25.22 -5.39
N GLY A 51 -7.74 24.08 -5.56
CA GLY A 51 -6.31 23.91 -5.29
C GLY A 51 -5.96 23.84 -3.81
N ARG A 52 -6.95 23.72 -2.91
CA ARG A 52 -6.73 23.62 -1.47
C ARG A 52 -6.33 22.18 -1.13
N LEU A 53 -5.41 22.05 -0.18
CA LEU A 53 -5.04 20.76 0.39
C LEU A 53 -6.18 20.27 1.30
N VAL A 54 -6.61 19.05 1.10
CA VAL A 54 -7.65 18.38 1.89
C VAL A 54 -7.05 17.12 2.49
N GLU A 55 -6.98 17.06 3.80
CA GLU A 55 -6.54 15.88 4.55
C GLU A 55 -7.73 14.98 4.84
N HIS A 56 -7.47 13.68 4.96
CA HIS A 56 -8.47 12.70 5.34
C HIS A 56 -8.39 12.42 6.84
N ASN A 57 -9.55 12.17 7.47
CA ASN A 57 -9.66 11.85 8.90
C ASN A 57 -9.52 10.34 9.19
N HIS A 58 -9.34 9.53 8.14
CA HIS A 58 -9.24 8.08 8.20
C HIS A 58 -8.19 7.62 7.18
N VAL A 59 -7.64 6.44 7.37
CA VAL A 59 -6.67 5.86 6.44
C VAL A 59 -7.26 4.60 5.81
N ASP A 60 -7.80 4.76 4.61
CA ASP A 60 -8.32 3.68 3.80
C ASP A 60 -7.27 3.25 2.78
N ILE A 61 -6.88 1.99 2.82
CA ILE A 61 -5.79 1.48 1.98
C ILE A 61 -6.33 0.61 0.86
N GLN A 62 -6.11 1.06 -0.37
CA GLN A 62 -6.33 0.26 -1.56
C GLN A 62 -5.23 -0.78 -1.69
N VAL A 63 -5.59 -2.06 -1.72
CA VAL A 63 -4.65 -3.18 -1.89
C VAL A 63 -4.98 -3.93 -3.16
N LEU A 64 -3.94 -4.27 -3.95
CA LEU A 64 -4.07 -5.17 -5.08
C LEU A 64 -3.86 -6.60 -4.58
N ILE A 65 -4.91 -7.41 -4.62
CA ILE A 65 -4.91 -8.79 -4.14
C ILE A 65 -5.01 -9.71 -5.35
N GLU A 66 -4.05 -10.62 -5.51
CA GLU A 66 -4.13 -11.66 -6.50
C GLU A 66 -5.17 -12.71 -6.10
N VAL A 67 -6.12 -12.96 -6.99
CA VAL A 67 -7.19 -13.94 -6.80
C VAL A 67 -7.18 -14.97 -7.94
N PRO A 68 -7.45 -16.25 -7.63
CA PRO A 68 -7.54 -17.28 -8.67
C PRO A 68 -8.76 -17.06 -9.55
N ALA A 69 -8.61 -17.29 -10.86
CA ALA A 69 -9.72 -17.33 -11.82
C ALA A 69 -9.51 -18.41 -12.88
N ALA A 70 -10.58 -18.76 -13.59
CA ALA A 70 -10.56 -19.81 -14.60
C ALA A 70 -9.59 -19.55 -15.76
N GLN A 71 -9.31 -18.27 -16.06
CA GLN A 71 -8.40 -17.84 -17.14
C GLN A 71 -6.99 -17.51 -16.63
N GLY A 72 -6.66 -17.85 -15.37
CA GLY A 72 -5.43 -17.52 -14.70
C GLY A 72 -5.64 -16.48 -13.58
N PRO A 73 -4.67 -16.33 -12.66
CA PRO A 73 -4.78 -15.38 -11.57
C PRO A 73 -4.87 -13.94 -12.09
N PHE A 74 -5.67 -13.11 -11.44
CA PHE A 74 -5.77 -11.68 -11.74
C PHE A 74 -5.72 -10.83 -10.47
N GLY A 75 -5.33 -9.57 -10.62
CA GLY A 75 -5.28 -8.62 -9.52
C GLY A 75 -6.66 -8.00 -9.27
N LEU A 76 -7.22 -8.24 -8.08
CA LEU A 76 -8.44 -7.61 -7.61
C LEU A 76 -8.09 -6.43 -6.71
N VAL A 77 -8.63 -5.26 -7.03
CA VAL A 77 -8.51 -4.07 -6.18
C VAL A 77 -9.51 -4.17 -5.04
N HIS A 78 -9.02 -4.12 -3.81
CA HIS A 78 -9.82 -4.12 -2.58
C HIS A 78 -9.42 -2.97 -1.68
N VAL A 79 -10.38 -2.35 -0.98
CA VAL A 79 -10.13 -1.25 -0.06
C VAL A 79 -10.31 -1.72 1.37
N ILE A 80 -9.23 -1.71 2.13
CA ILE A 80 -9.22 -1.98 3.57
C ILE A 80 -9.49 -0.66 4.28
N ARG A 81 -10.63 -0.58 4.94
CA ARG A 81 -11.09 0.60 5.66
C ARG A 81 -10.45 0.69 7.03
N ASP A 82 -10.21 1.94 7.48
CA ASP A 82 -9.69 2.24 8.82
C ASP A 82 -8.42 1.43 9.17
N ALA A 83 -7.48 1.33 8.21
CA ALA A 83 -6.30 0.48 8.34
C ALA A 83 -5.34 0.93 9.45
N ASP A 84 -5.46 2.17 9.91
CA ASP A 84 -4.68 2.77 10.99
C ASP A 84 -5.03 2.25 12.38
N ILE A 85 -6.29 1.85 12.59
CA ILE A 85 -6.79 1.40 13.90
C ILE A 85 -7.04 -0.11 13.97
N ARG A 86 -7.12 -0.78 12.83
CA ARG A 86 -7.39 -2.24 12.78
C ARG A 86 -6.16 -3.06 13.09
N SER A 87 -6.40 -4.24 13.67
CA SER A 87 -5.34 -5.22 13.93
C SER A 87 -4.87 -5.93 12.66
N VAL A 88 -3.64 -6.42 12.68
CA VAL A 88 -3.09 -7.24 11.58
C VAL A 88 -3.91 -8.52 11.38
N ALA A 89 -4.47 -9.09 12.44
CA ALA A 89 -5.30 -10.28 12.38
C ALA A 89 -6.61 -10.04 11.61
N GLU A 90 -7.31 -8.93 11.88
CA GLU A 90 -8.53 -8.54 11.17
C GLU A 90 -8.26 -8.29 9.69
N ILE A 91 -7.20 -7.52 9.38
CA ILE A 91 -6.81 -7.23 7.99
C ILE A 91 -6.40 -8.53 7.27
N SER A 92 -5.66 -9.43 7.95
CA SER A 92 -5.26 -10.72 7.39
C SER A 92 -6.46 -11.62 7.10
N SER A 93 -7.46 -11.63 7.99
CA SER A 93 -8.71 -12.36 7.79
C SER A 93 -9.50 -11.81 6.59
N GLU A 94 -9.60 -10.49 6.46
CA GLU A 94 -10.28 -9.83 5.34
C GLU A 94 -9.60 -10.16 4.00
N ILE A 95 -8.26 -10.05 3.92
CA ILE A 95 -7.50 -10.42 2.71
C ILE A 95 -7.72 -11.88 2.33
N ARG A 96 -7.77 -12.80 3.31
CA ARG A 96 -8.08 -14.21 3.05
C ARG A 96 -9.50 -14.40 2.53
N GLY A 97 -10.47 -13.71 3.12
CA GLY A 97 -11.86 -13.74 2.68
C GLY A 97 -12.02 -13.29 1.23
N VAL A 98 -11.32 -12.23 0.82
CA VAL A 98 -11.32 -11.75 -0.57
C VAL A 98 -10.70 -12.77 -1.53
N LYS A 99 -9.64 -13.48 -1.13
CA LYS A 99 -9.02 -14.53 -1.96
C LYS A 99 -9.93 -15.75 -2.15
N THR A 100 -10.71 -16.11 -1.14
CA THR A 100 -11.62 -17.27 -1.20
C THR A 100 -12.96 -16.94 -1.88
N HIS A 101 -13.43 -15.71 -1.73
CA HIS A 101 -14.70 -15.24 -2.27
C HIS A 101 -14.51 -13.89 -2.99
N PRO A 102 -13.92 -13.90 -4.20
CA PRO A 102 -13.67 -12.67 -4.94
C PRO A 102 -15.00 -12.00 -5.31
N THR A 103 -15.37 -10.97 -4.59
CA THR A 103 -16.50 -10.11 -4.95
C THR A 103 -15.97 -8.92 -5.73
N THR A 104 -16.28 -8.84 -7.02
CA THR A 104 -15.92 -7.68 -7.84
C THR A 104 -16.57 -6.43 -7.26
N THR A 105 -15.77 -5.50 -6.78
CA THR A 105 -16.24 -4.22 -6.27
C THR A 105 -16.98 -3.47 -7.40
N ARG A 106 -18.10 -2.82 -7.04
CA ARG A 106 -18.96 -2.09 -8.03
C ARG A 106 -18.17 -1.09 -8.89
N SER A 107 -17.11 -0.52 -8.32
CA SER A 107 -16.19 0.43 -8.98
C SER A 107 -15.33 -0.21 -10.08
N GLY A 108 -14.87 -1.45 -9.90
CA GLY A 108 -14.09 -2.17 -10.92
C GLY A 108 -14.91 -2.45 -12.19
N ARG A 109 -16.15 -2.90 -12.03
CA ARG A 109 -17.04 -3.17 -13.18
C ARG A 109 -17.36 -1.93 -14.02
N LEU A 110 -17.51 -0.77 -13.39
CA LEU A 110 -17.79 0.48 -14.11
C LEU A 110 -16.58 0.91 -14.93
N LEU A 111 -15.38 0.81 -14.38
CA LEU A 111 -14.13 1.13 -15.08
C LEU A 111 -13.87 0.17 -16.23
N ASP A 112 -14.07 -1.13 -16.05
CA ASP A 112 -13.90 -2.14 -17.10
C ASP A 112 -14.87 -1.93 -18.27
N THR A 113 -16.10 -1.49 -17.97
CA THR A 113 -17.11 -1.22 -19.01
C THR A 113 -16.81 0.07 -19.79
N LEU A 114 -16.24 1.08 -19.14
CA LEU A 114 -15.96 2.39 -19.75
C LEU A 114 -14.57 2.48 -20.39
N ALA A 115 -13.60 1.67 -19.94
CA ALA A 115 -12.22 1.72 -20.40
C ALA A 115 -12.06 1.66 -21.94
N PRO A 116 -12.77 0.77 -22.68
CA PRO A 116 -12.64 0.73 -24.15
C PRO A 116 -13.13 1.99 -24.85
N ALA A 117 -14.16 2.65 -24.31
CA ALA A 117 -14.71 3.90 -24.86
C ALA A 117 -13.79 5.10 -24.54
N LEU A 118 -13.21 5.13 -23.34
CA LEU A 118 -12.32 6.18 -22.88
C LEU A 118 -10.99 6.23 -23.66
N GLY A 119 -10.48 5.06 -24.10
CA GLY A 119 -9.25 5.00 -24.90
C GLY A 119 -9.39 5.54 -26.33
N ARG A 120 -10.60 5.73 -26.83
CA ARG A 120 -10.87 6.21 -28.21
C ARG A 120 -10.90 7.72 -28.37
N VAL A 121 -11.04 8.48 -27.30
CA VAL A 121 -11.12 9.96 -27.36
C VAL A 121 -9.87 10.57 -26.74
N PRO A 122 -8.96 11.15 -27.53
CA PRO A 122 -7.78 11.84 -27.02
C PRO A 122 -8.15 12.93 -26.01
N GLY A 123 -7.54 12.90 -24.84
CA GLY A 123 -7.79 13.87 -23.78
C GLY A 123 -8.93 13.52 -22.80
N LEU A 124 -9.86 12.63 -23.16
CA LEU A 124 -10.95 12.22 -22.26
C LEU A 124 -10.42 11.51 -21.00
N TYR A 125 -9.41 10.65 -21.17
CA TYR A 125 -8.72 10.01 -20.04
C TYR A 125 -8.09 11.04 -19.09
N ARG A 126 -7.42 12.07 -19.64
CA ARG A 126 -6.81 13.14 -18.83
C ARG A 126 -7.87 13.97 -18.10
N ALA A 127 -8.97 14.29 -18.76
CA ALA A 127 -10.07 15.00 -18.14
C ALA A 127 -10.71 14.18 -17.03
N MET A 128 -10.98 12.89 -17.27
CA MET A 128 -11.49 11.96 -16.27
C MET A 128 -10.54 11.85 -15.07
N TYR A 129 -9.25 11.65 -15.31
CA TYR A 129 -8.24 11.59 -14.25
C TYR A 129 -8.22 12.88 -13.42
N ALA A 130 -8.27 14.05 -14.09
CA ALA A 130 -8.31 15.33 -13.41
C ALA A 130 -9.57 15.55 -12.56
N VAL A 131 -10.71 15.00 -13.00
CA VAL A 131 -11.95 14.99 -12.20
C VAL A 131 -11.83 14.03 -11.01
N MET A 132 -11.38 12.82 -11.24
CA MET A 132 -11.25 11.79 -10.20
C MET A 132 -10.27 12.19 -9.12
N SER A 133 -9.10 12.74 -9.49
CA SER A 133 -8.04 13.13 -8.56
C SER A 133 -8.40 14.31 -7.65
N ARG A 134 -9.49 15.06 -7.97
CA ARG A 134 -9.97 16.22 -7.18
C ARG A 134 -11.29 15.96 -6.45
N SER A 135 -11.84 14.77 -6.60
CA SER A 135 -13.16 14.42 -6.06
C SER A 135 -13.03 13.69 -4.73
N HIS A 136 -13.52 14.28 -3.65
CA HIS A 136 -13.59 13.64 -2.33
C HIS A 136 -14.29 12.26 -2.39
N ARG A 137 -15.44 12.18 -3.07
CA ARG A 137 -16.19 10.92 -3.22
C ARG A 137 -15.41 9.80 -3.91
N VAL A 138 -14.50 10.16 -4.81
CA VAL A 138 -13.65 9.17 -5.47
C VAL A 138 -12.58 8.68 -4.52
N HIS A 139 -11.90 9.57 -3.80
CA HIS A 139 -10.92 9.19 -2.78
C HIS A 139 -11.53 8.31 -1.69
N ASP A 140 -12.74 8.65 -1.20
CA ASP A 140 -13.46 7.80 -0.24
C ASP A 140 -13.82 6.42 -0.81
N ALA A 141 -14.11 6.35 -2.10
CA ALA A 141 -14.49 5.09 -2.73
C ALA A 141 -13.30 4.16 -3.02
N ILE A 142 -12.14 4.73 -3.40
CA ILE A 142 -10.96 3.96 -3.83
C ILE A 142 -9.88 3.83 -2.76
N GLY A 143 -10.01 4.54 -1.63
CA GLY A 143 -9.00 4.62 -0.57
C GLY A 143 -8.07 5.82 -0.72
N THR A 144 -7.44 6.21 0.39
CA THR A 144 -6.57 7.39 0.51
C THR A 144 -5.10 7.08 0.26
N VAL A 145 -4.72 5.79 0.42
CA VAL A 145 -3.36 5.26 0.23
C VAL A 145 -3.42 4.02 -0.64
N GLN A 146 -2.40 3.77 -1.44
CA GLN A 146 -2.27 2.53 -2.21
C GLN A 146 -1.12 1.67 -1.67
N VAL A 147 -1.38 0.37 -1.50
CA VAL A 147 -0.36 -0.64 -1.21
C VAL A 147 -0.43 -1.75 -2.25
N THR A 148 0.71 -2.07 -2.86
CA THR A 148 0.84 -3.16 -3.83
C THR A 148 1.96 -4.09 -3.41
N ALA A 149 1.65 -5.39 -3.25
CA ALA A 149 2.64 -6.40 -2.88
C ALA A 149 3.05 -7.21 -4.11
N LEU A 150 4.29 -7.07 -4.54
CA LEU A 150 4.88 -7.77 -5.68
C LEU A 150 5.97 -8.75 -5.26
N GLY A 151 6.40 -8.73 -4.01
CA GLY A 151 7.52 -9.51 -3.50
C GLY A 151 7.37 -11.03 -3.61
N MET A 152 6.13 -11.54 -3.64
CA MET A 152 5.88 -12.96 -3.84
C MET A 152 6.28 -13.47 -5.23
N PHE A 153 6.44 -12.57 -6.19
CA PHE A 153 6.84 -12.90 -7.57
C PHE A 153 8.32 -12.74 -7.82
N ALA A 154 9.07 -12.10 -6.90
CA ALA A 154 10.43 -11.64 -7.15
C ALA A 154 11.53 -12.64 -6.76
N GLY A 155 11.21 -13.78 -6.15
CA GLY A 155 12.20 -14.85 -5.86
C GLY A 155 13.53 -14.37 -5.24
N GLY A 156 13.51 -13.38 -4.34
CA GLY A 156 14.67 -12.73 -3.74
C GLY A 156 14.42 -11.25 -3.50
N GLY A 157 15.47 -10.49 -3.16
CA GLY A 157 15.40 -9.04 -3.01
C GLY A 157 15.12 -8.32 -4.34
N GLY A 158 14.58 -7.12 -4.26
CA GLY A 158 14.33 -6.26 -5.41
C GLY A 158 13.25 -5.23 -5.14
N PHE A 159 13.51 -3.99 -5.59
CA PHE A 159 12.55 -2.90 -5.55
C PHE A 159 11.68 -2.90 -6.81
N ALA A 160 10.40 -2.60 -6.63
CA ALA A 160 9.50 -2.36 -7.73
C ALA A 160 8.91 -0.95 -7.64
N ILE A 161 8.75 -0.29 -8.76
CA ILE A 161 8.21 1.07 -8.85
C ILE A 161 6.84 1.00 -9.51
N ALA A 162 5.81 1.44 -8.80
CA ALA A 162 4.48 1.55 -9.36
C ALA A 162 4.31 2.85 -10.16
N PRO A 163 3.47 2.85 -11.20
CA PRO A 163 3.10 4.07 -11.89
C PRO A 163 2.34 5.02 -10.94
N PRO A 164 2.28 6.34 -11.24
CA PRO A 164 1.46 7.28 -10.50
C PRO A 164 0.00 6.83 -10.44
N THR A 165 -0.61 6.97 -9.25
CA THR A 165 -2.00 6.58 -8.97
C THR A 165 -2.85 7.80 -8.63
N LEU A 166 -4.12 7.58 -8.32
CA LEU A 166 -5.00 8.65 -7.83
C LEU A 166 -4.66 9.03 -6.37
N ALA A 167 -4.09 8.09 -5.60
CA ALA A 167 -3.61 8.37 -4.25
C ALA A 167 -2.29 9.13 -4.29
N SER A 168 -2.11 10.10 -3.40
CA SER A 168 -0.86 10.85 -3.24
C SER A 168 0.25 10.05 -2.57
N LEU A 169 -0.09 8.98 -1.88
CA LEU A 169 0.84 8.03 -1.27
C LEU A 169 0.61 6.62 -1.84
N ALA A 170 1.67 6.04 -2.40
CA ALA A 170 1.69 4.64 -2.79
C ALA A 170 2.92 3.94 -2.20
N VAL A 171 2.71 2.74 -1.66
CA VAL A 171 3.77 1.88 -1.13
C VAL A 171 3.79 0.58 -1.91
N VAL A 172 4.94 0.24 -2.46
CA VAL A 172 5.17 -1.04 -3.15
C VAL A 172 6.03 -1.92 -2.27
N VAL A 173 5.52 -3.09 -1.96
CA VAL A 173 6.21 -4.15 -1.24
C VAL A 173 6.99 -4.98 -2.25
N GLY A 174 8.29 -4.85 -2.22
CA GLY A 174 9.23 -5.57 -3.09
C GLY A 174 9.61 -6.94 -2.55
N GLY A 175 10.80 -7.41 -2.92
CA GLY A 175 11.33 -8.70 -2.50
C GLY A 175 11.83 -8.73 -1.06
N ILE A 176 12.07 -9.95 -0.56
CA ILE A 176 12.76 -10.17 0.70
C ILE A 176 14.11 -10.81 0.39
N SER A 177 15.17 -10.23 0.94
CA SER A 177 16.52 -10.79 0.89
C SER A 177 17.02 -11.12 2.29
N SER A 178 17.68 -12.27 2.44
CA SER A 178 18.39 -12.61 3.66
C SER A 178 19.85 -12.17 3.50
N SER A 179 20.28 -11.24 4.34
CA SER A 179 21.61 -10.64 4.25
C SER A 179 22.37 -10.79 5.57
N PRO A 180 23.65 -11.19 5.53
CA PRO A 180 24.51 -11.16 6.72
C PRO A 180 24.81 -9.71 7.10
N VAL A 181 24.52 -9.35 8.32
CA VAL A 181 24.77 -8.02 8.89
C VAL A 181 25.54 -8.17 10.20
N GLN A 182 26.50 -7.29 10.43
CA GLN A 182 27.21 -7.26 11.70
C GLN A 182 26.37 -6.49 12.73
N VAL A 183 25.94 -7.19 13.80
CA VAL A 183 25.19 -6.65 14.92
C VAL A 183 26.01 -6.92 16.19
N ASP A 184 26.37 -5.90 16.93
CA ASP A 184 27.13 -5.99 18.18
C ASP A 184 28.40 -6.87 18.12
N GLY A 185 29.10 -6.83 16.98
CA GLY A 185 30.34 -7.60 16.75
C GLY A 185 30.14 -9.03 16.27
N HIS A 186 28.90 -9.52 16.15
CA HIS A 186 28.53 -10.84 15.61
C HIS A 186 27.88 -10.71 14.24
N ILE A 187 28.01 -11.75 13.40
CA ILE A 187 27.31 -11.81 12.12
C ILE A 187 25.96 -12.46 12.35
N GLU A 188 24.90 -11.73 12.09
CA GLU A 188 23.52 -12.21 12.07
C GLU A 188 22.95 -12.18 10.66
N THR A 189 22.01 -13.08 10.37
CA THR A 189 21.27 -13.06 9.10
C THR A 189 19.94 -12.36 9.33
N LEU A 190 19.75 -11.22 8.66
CA LEU A 190 18.52 -10.44 8.72
C LEU A 190 17.68 -10.65 7.47
N ASP A 191 16.37 -10.72 7.64
CA ASP A 191 15.41 -10.68 6.54
C ASP A 191 15.05 -9.22 6.25
N LEU A 192 15.55 -8.72 5.12
CA LEU A 192 15.36 -7.34 4.66
C LEU A 192 14.25 -7.29 3.62
N LEU A 193 13.19 -6.52 3.92
CA LEU A 193 12.10 -6.25 3.00
C LEU A 193 12.40 -4.96 2.21
N ASP A 194 12.35 -5.05 0.90
CA ASP A 194 12.49 -3.90 0.02
C ASP A 194 11.17 -3.15 -0.10
N LEU A 195 11.17 -1.86 0.22
CA LEU A 195 10.02 -0.99 0.12
C LEU A 195 10.29 0.20 -0.80
N THR A 196 9.34 0.47 -1.66
CA THR A 196 9.29 1.69 -2.47
C THR A 196 8.12 2.55 -2.02
N VAL A 197 8.41 3.77 -1.61
CA VAL A 197 7.41 4.79 -1.26
C VAL A 197 7.38 5.84 -2.35
N THR A 198 6.23 6.01 -2.98
CA THR A 198 5.97 7.05 -3.99
C THR A 198 5.02 8.07 -3.41
N ILE A 199 5.39 9.35 -3.44
CA ILE A 199 4.61 10.47 -2.93
C ILE A 199 4.46 11.54 -4.01
N ASP A 200 3.24 12.07 -4.18
CA ASP A 200 2.99 13.18 -5.08
C ASP A 200 3.59 14.48 -4.53
N HIS A 201 4.62 14.98 -5.22
CA HIS A 201 5.32 16.21 -4.81
C HIS A 201 4.48 17.49 -5.02
N ASN A 202 3.36 17.42 -5.72
CA ASN A 202 2.43 18.55 -5.80
C ASN A 202 1.61 18.70 -4.50
N VAL A 203 1.59 17.67 -3.65
CA VAL A 203 0.83 17.61 -2.40
C VAL A 203 1.76 17.69 -1.19
N VAL A 204 2.91 17.03 -1.22
CA VAL A 204 3.80 16.85 -0.07
C VAL A 204 5.24 17.19 -0.43
N ASP A 205 5.89 18.00 0.41
CA ASP A 205 7.31 18.32 0.28
C ASP A 205 8.24 17.21 0.81
N GLY A 206 9.53 17.33 0.50
CA GLY A 206 10.54 16.30 0.82
C GLY A 206 10.69 16.00 2.30
N ALA A 207 10.64 17.02 3.17
CA ALA A 207 10.86 16.82 4.60
C ALA A 207 9.72 16.05 5.30
N PRO A 208 8.42 16.33 5.08
CA PRO A 208 7.33 15.48 5.54
C PRO A 208 7.40 14.05 4.99
N ALA A 209 7.74 13.90 3.71
CA ALA A 209 7.88 12.58 3.08
C ALA A 209 8.98 11.75 3.73
N ALA A 210 10.12 12.37 4.05
CA ALA A 210 11.24 11.70 4.72
C ALA A 210 10.88 11.29 6.16
N ARG A 211 10.15 12.14 6.91
CA ARG A 211 9.67 11.79 8.26
C ARG A 211 8.71 10.61 8.22
N PHE A 212 7.74 10.62 7.30
CA PHE A 212 6.85 9.47 7.09
C PHE A 212 7.63 8.17 6.82
N ALA A 213 8.61 8.21 5.92
CA ALA A 213 9.42 7.02 5.60
C ALA A 213 10.24 6.52 6.79
N ALA A 214 10.76 7.43 7.62
CA ALA A 214 11.49 7.10 8.84
C ALA A 214 10.57 6.44 9.88
N ASP A 215 9.38 7.01 10.11
CA ASP A 215 8.42 6.48 11.07
C ASP A 215 7.84 5.14 10.59
N LEU A 216 7.53 4.99 9.30
CA LEU A 216 7.11 3.70 8.72
C LEU A 216 8.17 2.62 8.97
N ARG A 217 9.44 2.92 8.69
CA ARG A 217 10.56 1.99 8.97
C ARG A 217 10.59 1.61 10.44
N GLN A 218 10.48 2.57 11.35
CA GLN A 218 10.53 2.33 12.80
C GLN A 218 9.32 1.52 13.29
N ILE A 219 8.10 1.82 12.82
CA ILE A 219 6.88 1.08 13.15
C ILE A 219 7.03 -0.39 12.73
N MET A 220 7.57 -0.64 11.54
CA MET A 220 7.78 -2.00 11.04
C MET A 220 8.89 -2.73 11.80
N GLN A 221 10.06 -2.12 12.00
CA GLN A 221 11.17 -2.78 12.71
C GLN A 221 10.83 -3.13 14.15
N ARG A 222 10.07 -2.28 14.83
CA ARG A 222 9.63 -2.51 16.23
C ARG A 222 8.39 -3.37 16.36
N ALA A 223 7.85 -3.88 15.25
CA ALA A 223 6.63 -4.68 15.22
C ALA A 223 5.41 -4.00 15.91
N VAL A 224 5.36 -2.67 15.93
CA VAL A 224 4.30 -1.90 16.62
C VAL A 224 2.90 -2.28 16.12
N ALA A 225 2.78 -2.67 14.86
CA ALA A 225 1.50 -3.10 14.29
C ALA A 225 1.02 -4.47 14.82
N LEU A 226 1.86 -5.23 15.52
CA LEU A 226 1.54 -6.54 16.11
C LEU A 226 1.19 -6.44 17.61
N MET A 227 1.39 -5.30 18.23
CA MET A 227 1.04 -5.01 19.62
C MET A 227 -0.41 -4.57 19.71
#